data_abefa01b7c3ce1afefa1e341a5bf58e0
#
_entry.id   abefa01b7c3ce1afefa1e341a5bf58e0
#
_cell.length_a   1.000
_cell.length_b   1.000
_cell.length_c   1.000
_cell.angle_alpha   90.00
_cell.angle_beta   90.00
_cell.angle_gamma   90.00
#
_symmetry.space_group_name_H-M   'P 1'
#
loop_
_entity.id
_entity.type
_entity.pdbx_description
1 polymer ?
#
loop_
_entity_poly.entity_id
_entity_poly.type
_entity_poly.pdbx_seq_one_letter_code
_entity_poly.pdbx_strand_id
1 'polypeptide(L)'
;MKAIIHAKAVTPGGVIEDAVILLENGLIRAVGKDLVIPADAEILDAEGMWVGPGFVDIHLHGDGTNARWEDENCQQAAAYHLRHGSTTMVAYLPYTLPRQELLEATKRVQAMLDAGKMPNVWAIGFEGPFINPKQGAASEKCGRTGTDPEEYIPLYEACHGKIAQWMYAPEMDPTGQFGDFLREKGVTAAIGHTQASPAQIRDAVDRGATVVTHLYDAMGCHLGNESVSITGIIQETAADGCLACPELTYEIIPDSLGIHVKPTNMKIVYQFAGPRRICIITDCTECNYDPADYPKEHFRSTPDLNFNEAHELSGSRLTMDQAFRNFGRHTGAGVEDLFLMAATTPANKIGIGHLTGTLTPGKWANIVILDKDLQLQKVILRGVDVA
;
A
#
# COMPACT_ATOMS: atom_id res chain seq x y z
N MET A 1 -7.55 -29.12 11.41
CA MET A 1 -7.00 -28.82 10.04
C MET A 1 -8.14 -28.32 9.16
N LYS A 2 -7.86 -27.37 8.23
CA LYS A 2 -8.85 -26.95 7.19
C LYS A 2 -8.29 -27.31 5.81
N ALA A 3 -9.14 -27.76 4.90
CA ALA A 3 -8.80 -28.05 3.51
C ALA A 3 -9.68 -27.21 2.58
N ILE A 4 -9.06 -26.39 1.71
CA ILE A 4 -9.74 -25.72 0.61
C ILE A 4 -9.59 -26.62 -0.60
N ILE A 5 -10.70 -27.01 -1.23
CA ILE A 5 -10.73 -27.92 -2.38
C ILE A 5 -11.29 -27.24 -3.62
N HIS A 6 -11.10 -27.86 -4.80
CA HIS A 6 -11.55 -27.36 -6.09
C HIS A 6 -11.14 -25.90 -6.37
N ALA A 7 -9.92 -25.52 -5.96
CA ALA A 7 -9.41 -24.16 -6.08
C ALA A 7 -8.64 -23.94 -7.39
N LYS A 8 -8.77 -22.74 -7.99
CA LYS A 8 -7.76 -22.20 -8.90
C LYS A 8 -6.71 -21.49 -8.08
N ALA A 9 -5.69 -22.22 -7.61
CA ALA A 9 -4.70 -21.70 -6.68
C ALA A 9 -3.60 -20.92 -7.41
N VAL A 10 -3.45 -19.64 -7.08
CA VAL A 10 -2.38 -18.78 -7.61
C VAL A 10 -1.14 -18.95 -6.74
N THR A 11 -0.12 -19.59 -7.29
CA THR A 11 1.13 -19.91 -6.60
C THR A 11 2.33 -19.24 -7.26
N PRO A 12 3.49 -19.20 -6.62
CA PRO A 12 4.73 -18.71 -7.26
C PRO A 12 5.15 -19.49 -8.53
N GLY A 13 4.67 -20.73 -8.67
CA GLY A 13 4.94 -21.58 -9.83
C GLY A 13 3.88 -21.50 -10.93
N GLY A 14 2.90 -20.61 -10.80
CA GLY A 14 1.76 -20.48 -11.71
C GLY A 14 0.45 -20.94 -11.07
N VAL A 15 -0.60 -21.01 -11.88
CA VAL A 15 -1.93 -21.44 -11.44
C VAL A 15 -2.01 -22.97 -11.39
N ILE A 16 -2.53 -23.49 -10.28
CA ILE A 16 -2.87 -24.91 -10.13
C ILE A 16 -4.40 -25.03 -10.21
N GLU A 17 -4.90 -25.60 -11.29
CA GLU A 17 -6.34 -25.89 -11.46
C GLU A 17 -6.73 -27.10 -10.60
N ASP A 18 -7.92 -27.03 -10.00
CA ASP A 18 -8.47 -28.09 -9.15
C ASP A 18 -7.52 -28.46 -7.98
N ALA A 19 -6.99 -27.41 -7.35
CA ALA A 19 -6.03 -27.54 -6.29
C ALA A 19 -6.68 -27.83 -4.94
N VAL A 20 -5.92 -28.50 -4.08
CA VAL A 20 -6.18 -28.63 -2.64
C VAL A 20 -5.16 -27.79 -1.88
N ILE A 21 -5.62 -27.00 -0.93
CA ILE A 21 -4.79 -26.20 -0.02
C ILE A 21 -5.07 -26.66 1.41
N LEU A 22 -4.05 -27.17 2.09
CA LEU A 22 -4.16 -27.62 3.47
C LEU A 22 -3.65 -26.54 4.42
N LEU A 23 -4.47 -26.20 5.42
CA LEU A 23 -4.15 -25.19 6.44
C LEU A 23 -4.11 -25.86 7.84
N GLU A 24 -3.06 -25.55 8.58
CA GLU A 24 -2.87 -26.08 9.94
C GLU A 24 -2.15 -25.06 10.83
N ASN A 25 -2.67 -24.85 12.04
CA ASN A 25 -2.06 -23.96 13.05
C ASN A 25 -1.76 -22.54 12.51
N GLY A 26 -2.66 -22.01 11.68
CA GLY A 26 -2.51 -20.65 11.11
C GLY A 26 -1.54 -20.56 9.92
N LEU A 27 -0.99 -21.69 9.47
CA LEU A 27 -0.02 -21.76 8.37
C LEU A 27 -0.57 -22.57 7.21
N ILE A 28 -0.06 -22.28 6.00
CA ILE A 28 -0.23 -23.13 4.83
C ILE A 28 0.66 -24.37 5.02
N ARG A 29 0.05 -25.56 5.04
CA ARG A 29 0.77 -26.82 5.17
C ARG A 29 1.22 -27.37 3.83
N ALA A 30 0.31 -27.35 2.85
CA ALA A 30 0.55 -27.85 1.51
C ALA A 30 -0.38 -27.19 0.49
N VAL A 31 0.08 -27.09 -0.76
CA VAL A 31 -0.70 -26.64 -1.91
C VAL A 31 -0.36 -27.58 -3.09
N GLY A 32 -1.34 -28.13 -3.77
CA GLY A 32 -1.11 -29.03 -4.91
C GLY A 32 -2.37 -29.73 -5.38
N LYS A 33 -2.23 -30.55 -6.42
CA LYS A 33 -3.25 -31.53 -6.84
C LYS A 33 -3.10 -32.82 -6.04
N ASP A 34 -4.19 -33.56 -5.95
CA ASP A 34 -4.20 -34.94 -5.43
C ASP A 34 -3.60 -35.07 -4.01
N LEU A 35 -3.68 -34.00 -3.20
CA LEU A 35 -3.23 -34.08 -1.81
C LEU A 35 -4.21 -34.92 -1.00
N VAL A 36 -3.67 -35.78 -0.12
CA VAL A 36 -4.49 -36.54 0.82
C VAL A 36 -5.07 -35.60 1.86
N ILE A 37 -6.39 -35.50 1.90
CA ILE A 37 -7.12 -34.69 2.87
C ILE A 37 -7.38 -35.55 4.11
N PRO A 38 -6.94 -35.13 5.30
CA PRO A 38 -7.26 -35.81 6.54
C PRO A 38 -8.78 -35.93 6.77
N ALA A 39 -9.23 -37.08 7.27
CA ALA A 39 -10.66 -37.37 7.44
C ALA A 39 -11.37 -36.44 8.42
N ASP A 40 -10.62 -35.80 9.33
CA ASP A 40 -11.10 -34.84 10.32
C ASP A 40 -10.95 -33.38 9.87
N ALA A 41 -10.53 -33.11 8.63
CA ALA A 41 -10.37 -31.76 8.13
C ALA A 41 -11.73 -31.09 7.88
N GLU A 42 -11.85 -29.85 8.30
CA GLU A 42 -12.93 -28.95 7.87
C GLU A 42 -12.77 -28.66 6.38
N ILE A 43 -13.79 -28.95 5.59
CA ILE A 43 -13.76 -28.75 4.14
C ILE A 43 -14.38 -27.40 3.77
N LEU A 44 -13.65 -26.62 2.99
CA LEU A 44 -14.12 -25.45 2.28
C LEU A 44 -14.01 -25.70 0.79
N ASP A 45 -15.14 -25.80 0.10
CA ASP A 45 -15.17 -25.95 -1.36
C ASP A 45 -15.04 -24.56 -2.01
N ALA A 46 -14.02 -24.36 -2.80
CA ALA A 46 -13.81 -23.13 -3.57
C ALA A 46 -14.58 -23.10 -4.90
N GLU A 47 -15.28 -24.20 -5.30
CA GLU A 47 -16.17 -24.27 -6.46
C GLU A 47 -15.52 -23.75 -7.77
N GLY A 48 -14.22 -23.97 -7.94
CA GLY A 48 -13.46 -23.51 -9.11
C GLY A 48 -13.10 -22.01 -9.08
N MET A 49 -13.33 -21.33 -7.96
CA MET A 49 -12.96 -19.93 -7.77
C MET A 49 -11.44 -19.73 -7.63
N TRP A 50 -10.98 -18.51 -7.88
CA TRP A 50 -9.61 -18.11 -7.66
C TRP A 50 -9.28 -18.10 -6.16
N VAL A 51 -8.21 -18.75 -5.77
CA VAL A 51 -7.67 -18.73 -4.42
C VAL A 51 -6.25 -18.20 -4.47
N GLY A 52 -6.00 -17.08 -3.80
CA GLY A 52 -4.70 -16.44 -3.77
C GLY A 52 -4.29 -16.01 -2.37
N PRO A 53 -3.04 -15.52 -2.22
CA PRO A 53 -2.61 -14.93 -0.95
C PRO A 53 -3.48 -13.72 -0.61
N GLY A 54 -3.75 -13.53 0.68
CA GLY A 54 -4.43 -12.33 1.15
C GLY A 54 -3.65 -11.06 0.80
N PHE A 55 -4.38 -10.00 0.53
CA PHE A 55 -3.78 -8.74 0.10
C PHE A 55 -2.90 -8.12 1.19
N VAL A 56 -1.87 -7.40 0.73
CA VAL A 56 -0.91 -6.68 1.57
C VAL A 56 -0.96 -5.21 1.15
N ASP A 57 -1.55 -4.36 1.98
CA ASP A 57 -1.65 -2.92 1.74
C ASP A 57 -0.61 -2.19 2.59
N ILE A 58 0.35 -1.58 1.93
CA ILE A 58 1.49 -0.94 2.60
C ILE A 58 1.32 0.57 2.76
N HIS A 59 0.19 1.14 2.28
CA HIS A 59 -0.06 2.56 2.38
C HIS A 59 -1.56 2.86 2.48
N LEU A 60 -2.03 3.20 3.68
CA LEU A 60 -3.39 3.65 3.96
C LEU A 60 -3.46 4.37 5.32
N HIS A 61 -4.41 5.29 5.45
CA HIS A 61 -4.58 6.20 6.60
C HIS A 61 -5.84 5.92 7.41
N GLY A 62 -6.85 5.31 6.83
CA GLY A 62 -8.15 5.11 7.48
C GLY A 62 -9.05 4.12 6.75
N ASP A 63 -10.34 4.12 7.08
CA ASP A 63 -11.33 3.16 6.57
C ASP A 63 -12.24 3.70 5.45
N GLY A 64 -11.95 4.89 4.93
CA GLY A 64 -12.81 5.54 3.94
C GLY A 64 -14.07 6.17 4.52
N THR A 65 -14.25 6.15 5.84
CA THR A 65 -15.38 6.74 6.55
C THR A 65 -14.94 7.61 7.72
N ASN A 66 -14.87 7.07 8.94
CA ASN A 66 -14.67 7.85 10.16
C ASN A 66 -13.48 7.41 11.02
N ALA A 67 -12.84 6.29 10.73
CA ALA A 67 -11.73 5.78 11.51
C ALA A 67 -10.39 6.00 10.81
N ARG A 68 -9.46 6.65 11.51
CA ARG A 68 -8.07 6.88 11.09
C ARG A 68 -7.12 6.16 12.05
N TRP A 69 -5.87 5.98 11.64
CA TRP A 69 -4.87 5.37 12.52
C TRP A 69 -4.58 6.21 13.76
N GLU A 70 -4.63 7.53 13.64
CA GLU A 70 -4.40 8.46 14.74
C GLU A 70 -5.56 8.55 15.75
N ASP A 71 -6.72 7.98 15.47
CA ASP A 71 -7.89 8.02 16.34
C ASP A 71 -7.89 6.90 17.40
N GLU A 72 -8.68 7.05 18.45
CA GLU A 72 -8.85 6.05 19.50
C GLU A 72 -9.51 4.75 19.00
N ASN A 73 -10.28 4.85 17.90
CA ASN A 73 -11.02 3.74 17.28
C ASN A 73 -10.28 3.13 16.08
N CYS A 74 -8.97 3.33 15.93
CA CYS A 74 -8.16 2.88 14.80
C CYS A 74 -8.31 1.37 14.45
N GLN A 75 -8.66 0.52 15.45
CA GLN A 75 -8.96 -0.88 15.20
C GLN A 75 -10.17 -1.10 14.27
N GLN A 76 -11.06 -0.11 14.12
CA GLN A 76 -12.18 -0.20 13.18
C GLN A 76 -11.68 -0.16 11.73
N ALA A 77 -10.69 0.69 11.44
CA ALA A 77 -10.04 0.72 10.13
C ALA A 77 -9.38 -0.64 9.81
N ALA A 78 -8.66 -1.22 10.79
CA ALA A 78 -8.07 -2.55 10.62
C ALA A 78 -9.12 -3.63 10.32
N ALA A 79 -10.22 -3.64 11.05
CA ALA A 79 -11.31 -4.61 10.85
C ALA A 79 -12.07 -4.39 9.53
N TYR A 80 -12.25 -3.14 9.11
CA TYR A 80 -12.89 -2.81 7.84
C TYR A 80 -12.09 -3.38 6.67
N HIS A 81 -10.83 -3.03 6.55
CA HIS A 81 -9.98 -3.48 5.46
C HIS A 81 -9.72 -5.00 5.48
N LEU A 82 -9.74 -5.63 6.68
CA LEU A 82 -9.66 -7.09 6.77
C LEU A 82 -10.82 -7.77 6.02
N ARG A 83 -12.05 -7.27 6.18
CA ARG A 83 -13.22 -7.79 5.45
C ARG A 83 -13.12 -7.58 3.94
N HIS A 84 -12.29 -6.65 3.50
CA HIS A 84 -11.99 -6.37 2.10
C HIS A 84 -10.69 -7.03 1.60
N GLY A 85 -10.21 -8.04 2.31
CA GLY A 85 -9.09 -8.89 1.88
C GLY A 85 -7.70 -8.40 2.28
N SER A 86 -7.57 -7.24 2.93
CA SER A 86 -6.27 -6.76 3.44
C SER A 86 -5.89 -7.53 4.71
N THR A 87 -5.31 -8.71 4.51
CA THR A 87 -4.88 -9.60 5.59
C THR A 87 -3.57 -9.16 6.24
N THR A 88 -2.89 -8.23 5.63
CA THR A 88 -1.69 -7.59 6.17
C THR A 88 -1.65 -6.13 5.73
N MET A 89 -1.41 -5.21 6.67
CA MET A 89 -1.39 -3.78 6.41
C MET A 89 -0.29 -3.07 7.19
N VAL A 90 0.05 -1.88 6.72
CA VAL A 90 0.87 -0.90 7.45
C VAL A 90 -0.03 0.25 7.89
N ALA A 91 -0.03 0.58 9.18
CA ALA A 91 -0.72 1.76 9.69
C ALA A 91 0.10 3.02 9.34
N TYR A 92 -0.29 3.70 8.27
CA TYR A 92 0.49 4.81 7.72
C TYR A 92 0.02 6.14 8.33
N LEU A 93 0.88 6.77 9.16
CA LEU A 93 0.55 8.02 9.83
C LEU A 93 0.84 9.22 8.93
N PRO A 94 -0.09 10.20 8.85
CA PRO A 94 -0.02 11.27 7.86
C PRO A 94 0.87 12.44 8.31
N TYR A 95 1.40 13.20 7.33
CA TYR A 95 2.16 14.43 7.54
C TYR A 95 1.32 15.60 8.08
N THR A 96 0.01 15.48 8.08
CA THR A 96 -0.91 16.56 8.46
C THR A 96 -0.93 16.83 9.96
N LEU A 97 -0.46 15.89 10.78
CA LEU A 97 -0.43 16.04 12.23
C LEU A 97 0.71 16.97 12.70
N PRO A 98 0.46 17.86 13.66
CA PRO A 98 1.51 18.57 14.40
C PRO A 98 2.47 17.58 15.06
N ARG A 99 3.74 17.99 15.23
CA ARG A 99 4.82 17.14 15.77
C ARG A 99 4.44 16.35 17.03
N GLN A 100 3.85 17.03 18.02
CA GLN A 100 3.47 16.38 19.28
C GLN A 100 2.31 15.39 19.09
N GLU A 101 1.33 15.76 18.26
CA GLU A 101 0.18 14.90 17.97
C GLU A 101 0.59 13.66 17.20
N LEU A 102 1.52 13.78 16.23
CA LEU A 102 2.08 12.66 15.49
C LEU A 102 2.79 11.68 16.44
N LEU A 103 3.58 12.17 17.40
CA LEU A 103 4.23 11.33 18.39
C LEU A 103 3.22 10.60 19.29
N GLU A 104 2.18 11.29 19.75
CA GLU A 104 1.13 10.67 20.60
C GLU A 104 0.29 9.66 19.80
N ALA A 105 -0.03 9.95 18.55
CA ALA A 105 -0.69 8.99 17.64
C ALA A 105 0.18 7.75 17.43
N THR A 106 1.49 7.94 17.19
CA THR A 106 2.44 6.84 17.05
C THR A 106 2.44 5.92 18.27
N LYS A 107 2.54 6.49 19.48
CA LYS A 107 2.50 5.72 20.74
C LYS A 107 1.17 4.96 20.90
N ARG A 108 0.06 5.59 20.55
CA ARG A 108 -1.27 4.98 20.63
C ARG A 108 -1.40 3.78 19.69
N VAL A 109 -1.03 3.93 18.42
CA VAL A 109 -1.06 2.83 17.44
C VAL A 109 -0.13 1.70 17.87
N GLN A 110 1.10 2.02 18.33
CA GLN A 110 2.05 1.02 18.81
C GLN A 110 1.49 0.23 20.00
N ALA A 111 0.84 0.90 20.95
CA ALA A 111 0.20 0.21 22.07
C ALA A 111 -0.93 -0.73 21.65
N MET A 112 -1.68 -0.40 20.60
CA MET A 112 -2.70 -1.30 20.02
C MET A 112 -2.08 -2.51 19.34
N LEU A 113 -0.95 -2.34 18.64
CA LEU A 113 -0.18 -3.43 18.03
C LEU A 113 0.38 -4.37 19.12
N ASP A 114 0.99 -3.82 20.17
CA ASP A 114 1.56 -4.59 21.28
C ASP A 114 0.48 -5.38 22.03
N ALA A 115 -0.73 -4.83 22.13
CA ALA A 115 -1.89 -5.50 22.71
C ALA A 115 -2.56 -6.53 21.78
N GLY A 116 -2.08 -6.70 20.54
CA GLY A 116 -2.65 -7.65 19.56
C GLY A 116 -4.07 -7.31 19.09
N LYS A 117 -4.50 -6.04 19.23
CA LYS A 117 -5.87 -5.62 18.90
C LYS A 117 -6.11 -5.44 17.40
N MET A 118 -5.04 -5.41 16.60
CA MET A 118 -5.09 -5.26 15.15
C MET A 118 -4.27 -6.38 14.49
N PRO A 119 -4.78 -7.63 14.43
CA PRO A 119 -4.00 -8.81 14.05
C PRO A 119 -3.55 -8.83 12.59
N ASN A 120 -4.13 -8.00 11.75
CA ASN A 120 -3.78 -7.79 10.34
C ASN A 120 -2.94 -6.53 10.10
N VAL A 121 -2.59 -5.75 11.11
CA VAL A 121 -1.64 -4.65 11.00
C VAL A 121 -0.25 -5.12 11.43
N TRP A 122 0.71 -5.00 10.51
CA TRP A 122 2.07 -5.49 10.72
C TRP A 122 2.94 -4.52 11.51
N ALA A 123 2.92 -3.26 11.12
CA ALA A 123 3.76 -2.20 11.68
C ALA A 123 3.21 -0.82 11.33
N ILE A 124 3.86 0.22 11.85
CA ILE A 124 3.62 1.62 11.51
C ILE A 124 4.45 1.99 10.28
N GLY A 125 3.92 2.90 9.45
CA GLY A 125 4.62 3.66 8.44
C GLY A 125 4.39 5.15 8.62
N PHE A 126 5.18 5.98 7.93
CA PHE A 126 5.01 7.44 7.98
C PHE A 126 4.98 8.02 6.56
N GLU A 127 3.92 8.76 6.27
CA GLU A 127 3.88 9.66 5.13
C GLU A 127 4.42 11.02 5.56
N GLY A 128 5.69 11.25 5.25
CA GLY A 128 6.39 12.42 5.74
C GLY A 128 6.79 12.33 7.23
N PRO A 129 6.81 13.44 7.96
CA PRO A 129 6.30 14.77 7.61
C PRO A 129 7.23 15.65 6.76
N PHE A 130 8.40 15.16 6.38
CA PHE A 130 9.40 15.89 5.62
C PHE A 130 9.06 15.84 4.12
N ILE A 131 8.12 16.70 3.71
CA ILE A 131 7.56 16.72 2.35
C ILE A 131 7.68 18.12 1.73
N ASN A 132 7.60 18.17 0.40
CA ASN A 132 7.58 19.44 -0.30
C ASN A 132 6.24 20.17 -0.06
N PRO A 133 6.25 21.42 0.41
CA PRO A 133 5.01 22.13 0.73
C PRO A 133 4.14 22.49 -0.47
N LYS A 134 4.61 22.21 -1.69
CA LYS A 134 3.84 22.40 -2.94
C LYS A 134 3.26 21.10 -3.49
N GLN A 135 3.45 19.99 -2.80
CA GLN A 135 3.07 18.66 -3.28
C GLN A 135 2.18 17.95 -2.27
N GLY A 136 0.92 17.76 -2.63
CA GLY A 136 -0.09 17.08 -1.83
C GLY A 136 -1.09 18.02 -1.16
N ALA A 137 -2.22 17.44 -0.79
CA ALA A 137 -3.31 18.15 -0.13
C ALA A 137 -2.85 18.71 1.23
N ALA A 138 -3.16 19.98 1.50
CA ALA A 138 -2.77 20.69 2.73
C ALA A 138 -1.25 20.73 3.05
N SER A 139 -0.37 20.29 2.14
CA SER A 139 1.07 20.19 2.36
C SER A 139 1.73 21.55 2.70
N GLU A 140 1.23 22.64 2.13
CA GLU A 140 1.71 24.00 2.40
C GLU A 140 1.60 24.38 3.89
N LYS A 141 0.60 23.86 4.59
CA LYS A 141 0.33 24.17 6.00
C LYS A 141 0.99 23.18 6.95
N CYS A 142 1.17 21.94 6.55
CA CYS A 142 1.47 20.82 7.43
C CYS A 142 2.86 20.20 7.19
N GLY A 143 3.39 20.25 5.96
CA GLY A 143 4.68 19.68 5.62
C GLY A 143 5.84 20.39 6.32
N ARG A 144 6.83 19.62 6.78
CA ARG A 144 8.09 20.14 7.33
C ARG A 144 9.07 20.35 6.16
N THR A 145 9.64 21.54 6.08
CA THR A 145 10.57 21.93 5.00
C THR A 145 12.03 21.51 5.24
N GLY A 146 12.25 20.55 6.12
CA GLY A 146 13.57 20.00 6.41
C GLY A 146 13.47 18.88 7.43
N THR A 147 14.42 17.94 7.36
CA THR A 147 14.53 16.82 8.30
C THR A 147 15.06 17.30 9.66
N ASP A 148 14.50 16.79 10.75
CA ASP A 148 14.87 17.17 12.11
C ASP A 148 15.05 15.92 12.99
N PRO A 149 16.30 15.63 13.45
CA PRO A 149 16.56 14.52 14.37
C PRO A 149 15.74 14.54 15.65
N GLU A 150 15.41 15.73 16.15
CA GLU A 150 14.58 15.86 17.34
C GLU A 150 13.12 15.46 17.09
N GLU A 151 12.68 15.35 15.83
CA GLU A 151 11.37 14.84 15.46
C GLU A 151 11.42 13.35 15.07
N TYR A 152 12.32 12.93 14.18
CA TYR A 152 12.29 11.56 13.68
C TYR A 152 12.87 10.52 14.66
N ILE A 153 13.82 10.88 15.53
CA ILE A 153 14.36 9.91 16.51
C ILE A 153 13.26 9.49 17.53
N PRO A 154 12.52 10.42 18.17
CA PRO A 154 11.42 10.04 19.05
C PRO A 154 10.32 9.21 18.39
N LEU A 155 9.99 9.47 17.11
CA LEU A 155 9.03 8.66 16.34
C LEU A 155 9.54 7.24 16.14
N TYR A 156 10.82 7.07 15.76
CA TYR A 156 11.45 5.76 15.62
C TYR A 156 11.44 4.97 16.95
N GLU A 157 11.79 5.62 18.05
CA GLU A 157 11.79 5.02 19.38
C GLU A 157 10.37 4.62 19.84
N ALA A 158 9.36 5.45 19.56
CA ALA A 158 7.96 5.15 19.86
C ALA A 158 7.41 3.93 19.12
N CYS A 159 7.98 3.58 17.96
CA CYS A 159 7.67 2.37 17.21
C CYS A 159 8.49 1.14 17.66
N HIS A 160 9.22 1.22 18.78
CA HIS A 160 10.13 0.15 19.24
C HIS A 160 11.11 -0.33 18.15
N GLY A 161 11.48 0.56 17.23
CA GLY A 161 12.33 0.28 16.09
C GLY A 161 11.67 -0.53 14.96
N LYS A 162 10.34 -0.74 14.99
CA LYS A 162 9.59 -1.48 13.99
C LYS A 162 8.78 -0.55 13.08
N ILE A 163 9.45 0.08 12.14
CA ILE A 163 8.81 0.88 11.10
C ILE A 163 8.90 0.10 9.79
N ALA A 164 7.75 -0.12 9.13
CA ALA A 164 7.70 -0.82 7.86
C ALA A 164 8.27 0.03 6.72
N GLN A 165 7.85 1.30 6.67
CA GLN A 165 8.23 2.22 5.60
C GLN A 165 8.17 3.67 6.11
N TRP A 166 9.06 4.53 5.62
CA TRP A 166 9.05 5.96 5.91
C TRP A 166 9.29 6.76 4.63
N MET A 167 8.29 7.54 4.25
CA MET A 167 8.34 8.39 3.07
C MET A 167 8.88 9.78 3.40
N TYR A 168 9.68 10.33 2.49
CA TYR A 168 10.15 11.70 2.53
C TYR A 168 10.40 12.26 1.12
N ALA A 169 10.45 13.59 1.01
CA ALA A 169 10.89 14.27 -0.19
C ALA A 169 12.43 14.47 -0.14
N PRO A 170 13.19 13.95 -1.11
CA PRO A 170 14.66 14.04 -1.07
C PRO A 170 15.22 15.46 -0.94
N GLU A 171 14.54 16.46 -1.53
CA GLU A 171 14.94 17.86 -1.42
C GLU A 171 14.77 18.44 -0.01
N MET A 172 14.01 17.76 0.87
CA MET A 172 13.87 18.14 2.28
C MET A 172 14.98 17.54 3.16
N ASP A 173 15.82 16.67 2.60
CA ASP A 173 17.00 16.09 3.27
C ASP A 173 18.31 16.44 2.51
N PRO A 174 18.66 17.71 2.37
CA PRO A 174 19.78 18.15 1.53
C PRO A 174 21.15 17.64 2.02
N THR A 175 21.25 17.18 3.26
CA THR A 175 22.46 16.57 3.81
C THR A 175 22.51 15.06 3.63
N GLY A 176 21.37 14.42 3.33
CA GLY A 176 21.20 12.97 3.25
C GLY A 176 21.21 12.29 4.63
N GLN A 177 21.17 13.05 5.72
CA GLN A 177 21.28 12.52 7.08
C GLN A 177 20.08 11.64 7.45
N PHE A 178 18.89 12.00 7.01
CA PHE A 178 17.69 11.22 7.27
C PHE A 178 17.67 9.93 6.44
N GLY A 179 18.03 10.00 5.15
CA GLY A 179 18.18 8.81 4.30
C GLY A 179 19.19 7.82 4.87
N ASP A 180 20.36 8.30 5.32
CA ASP A 180 21.36 7.48 5.99
C ASP A 180 20.85 6.86 7.30
N PHE A 181 20.10 7.62 8.11
CA PHE A 181 19.45 7.11 9.32
C PHE A 181 18.48 5.96 9.00
N LEU A 182 17.60 6.11 8.00
CA LEU A 182 16.65 5.06 7.62
C LEU A 182 17.38 3.79 7.17
N ARG A 183 18.44 3.94 6.35
CA ARG A 183 19.27 2.81 5.93
C ARG A 183 19.94 2.09 7.10
N GLU A 184 20.54 2.83 8.04
CA GLU A 184 21.21 2.28 9.23
C GLU A 184 20.24 1.55 10.16
N LYS A 185 19.00 2.02 10.23
CA LYS A 185 17.94 1.40 11.04
C LYS A 185 17.21 0.27 10.31
N GLY A 186 17.50 0.03 9.03
CA GLY A 186 16.83 -1.00 8.23
C GLY A 186 15.36 -0.68 7.94
N VAL A 187 14.99 0.62 7.96
CA VAL A 187 13.65 1.09 7.61
C VAL A 187 13.56 1.26 6.10
N THR A 188 12.50 0.77 5.48
CA THR A 188 12.27 1.00 4.05
C THR A 188 12.05 2.48 3.79
N ALA A 189 12.99 3.12 3.08
CA ALA A 189 12.88 4.50 2.66
C ALA A 189 12.06 4.61 1.38
N ALA A 190 11.06 5.51 1.36
CA ALA A 190 10.22 5.80 0.21
C ALA A 190 10.33 7.27 -0.21
N ILE A 191 10.21 7.53 -1.51
CA ILE A 191 10.24 8.88 -2.10
C ILE A 191 8.81 9.27 -2.47
N GLY A 192 8.34 10.40 -1.99
CA GLY A 192 7.00 10.92 -2.33
C GLY A 192 6.83 12.38 -1.94
N HIS A 193 5.70 12.99 -2.34
CA HIS A 193 5.38 14.41 -2.09
C HIS A 193 6.55 15.35 -2.43
N THR A 194 7.08 15.23 -3.64
CA THR A 194 8.39 15.76 -4.01
C THR A 194 8.41 16.50 -5.34
N GLN A 195 9.30 17.46 -5.47
CA GLN A 195 9.76 18.09 -6.72
C GLN A 195 11.27 17.83 -6.96
N ALA A 196 11.82 16.79 -6.34
CA ALA A 196 13.23 16.48 -6.43
C ALA A 196 13.69 16.34 -7.90
N SER A 197 14.87 16.86 -8.16
CA SER A 197 15.55 16.65 -9.44
C SER A 197 16.01 15.19 -9.57
N PRO A 198 16.25 14.69 -10.80
CA PRO A 198 16.80 13.35 -11.00
C PRO A 198 18.07 13.07 -10.20
N ALA A 199 18.92 14.10 -9.99
CA ALA A 199 20.15 13.96 -9.20
C ALA A 199 19.86 13.75 -7.71
N GLN A 200 18.86 14.45 -7.14
CA GLN A 200 18.43 14.27 -5.74
C GLN A 200 17.76 12.91 -5.55
N ILE A 201 16.96 12.47 -6.52
CA ILE A 201 16.37 11.13 -6.51
C ILE A 201 17.46 10.06 -6.54
N ARG A 202 18.47 10.21 -7.42
CA ARG A 202 19.61 9.27 -7.50
C ARG A 202 20.37 9.22 -6.16
N ASP A 203 20.63 10.35 -5.53
CA ASP A 203 21.28 10.41 -4.21
C ASP A 203 20.44 9.68 -3.15
N ALA A 204 19.12 9.90 -3.13
CA ALA A 204 18.22 9.18 -2.20
C ALA A 204 18.24 7.67 -2.41
N VAL A 205 18.27 7.20 -3.68
CA VAL A 205 18.39 5.78 -4.00
C VAL A 205 19.75 5.23 -3.58
N ASP A 206 20.84 5.94 -3.80
CA ASP A 206 22.19 5.55 -3.37
C ASP A 206 22.31 5.47 -1.83
N ARG A 207 21.47 6.23 -1.11
CA ARG A 207 21.32 6.16 0.36
C ARG A 207 20.33 5.10 0.82
N GLY A 208 19.66 4.38 -0.07
CA GLY A 208 18.85 3.22 0.27
C GLY A 208 17.35 3.38 0.06
N ALA A 209 16.87 4.44 -0.59
CA ALA A 209 15.48 4.53 -0.99
C ALA A 209 15.15 3.44 -2.04
N THR A 210 14.06 2.70 -1.82
CA THR A 210 13.67 1.56 -2.67
C THR A 210 12.22 1.58 -3.12
N VAL A 211 11.43 2.54 -2.64
CA VAL A 211 10.00 2.66 -2.95
C VAL A 211 9.71 4.07 -3.42
N VAL A 212 8.77 4.20 -4.34
CA VAL A 212 8.14 5.47 -4.71
C VAL A 212 6.70 5.43 -4.21
N THR A 213 6.37 6.34 -3.34
CA THR A 213 5.02 6.51 -2.80
C THR A 213 4.10 7.04 -3.89
N HIS A 214 2.95 6.42 -4.08
CA HIS A 214 1.87 6.76 -5.04
C HIS A 214 2.40 7.49 -6.30
N LEU A 215 3.19 6.76 -7.10
CA LEU A 215 3.80 7.28 -8.33
C LEU A 215 2.78 8.01 -9.21
N TYR A 216 3.13 9.20 -9.67
CA TYR A 216 2.34 10.18 -10.41
C TYR A 216 1.37 11.02 -9.57
N ASP A 217 1.23 10.75 -8.29
CA ASP A 217 0.47 11.60 -7.41
C ASP A 217 1.42 12.41 -6.50
N ALA A 218 1.10 13.69 -6.26
CA ALA A 218 1.93 14.61 -5.48
C ALA A 218 3.42 14.66 -5.92
N MET A 219 3.69 14.50 -7.21
CA MET A 219 5.02 14.53 -7.80
C MET A 219 5.13 15.67 -8.83
N GLY A 220 5.84 16.71 -8.43
CA GLY A 220 5.95 17.93 -9.22
C GLY A 220 7.00 17.89 -10.31
N CYS A 221 6.97 18.95 -11.14
CA CYS A 221 7.97 19.21 -12.16
C CYS A 221 9.16 19.96 -11.56
N HIS A 222 10.36 19.46 -11.80
CA HIS A 222 11.58 20.18 -11.47
C HIS A 222 11.92 21.16 -12.61
N LEU A 223 11.76 22.45 -12.36
CA LEU A 223 12.18 23.50 -13.27
C LEU A 223 13.66 23.84 -13.01
N GLY A 224 14.55 23.18 -13.73
CA GLY A 224 16.00 23.36 -13.54
C GLY A 224 16.54 24.72 -13.98
N ASN A 225 15.80 25.46 -14.79
CA ASN A 225 16.15 26.81 -15.23
C ASN A 225 14.90 27.62 -15.58
N GLU A 226 14.51 28.53 -14.71
CA GLU A 226 13.33 29.40 -14.86
C GLU A 226 13.38 30.31 -16.09
N SER A 227 14.57 30.51 -16.67
CA SER A 227 14.75 31.37 -17.85
C SER A 227 14.42 30.68 -19.18
N VAL A 228 14.19 29.37 -19.19
CA VAL A 228 13.89 28.63 -20.42
C VAL A 228 12.41 28.79 -20.77
N SER A 229 12.14 29.30 -21.97
CA SER A 229 10.81 29.29 -22.53
C SER A 229 10.35 27.87 -22.81
N ILE A 230 9.25 27.47 -22.22
CA ILE A 230 8.74 26.09 -22.20
C ILE A 230 7.63 25.83 -23.20
N THR A 231 7.49 26.66 -24.20
CA THR A 231 6.48 26.44 -25.24
C THR A 231 6.79 25.16 -26.03
N GLY A 232 5.95 24.14 -25.85
CA GLY A 232 6.07 22.86 -26.55
C GLY A 232 7.18 21.91 -26.04
N ILE A 233 7.85 22.22 -24.93
CA ILE A 233 8.85 21.34 -24.31
C ILE A 233 8.22 20.54 -23.19
N ILE A 234 8.41 19.21 -23.20
CA ILE A 234 8.05 18.35 -22.08
C ILE A 234 9.09 18.55 -20.97
N GLN A 235 8.62 18.89 -19.78
CA GLN A 235 9.47 19.05 -18.60
C GLN A 235 9.68 17.71 -17.90
N GLU A 236 10.86 17.49 -17.33
CA GLU A 236 11.10 16.38 -16.41
C GLU A 236 10.32 16.57 -15.12
N THR A 237 9.67 15.49 -14.66
CA THR A 237 9.01 15.43 -13.37
C THR A 237 9.81 14.57 -12.38
N ALA A 238 9.51 14.68 -11.10
CA ALA A 238 10.06 13.75 -10.11
C ALA A 238 9.69 12.29 -10.42
N ALA A 239 8.52 12.06 -11.03
CA ALA A 239 8.12 10.73 -11.49
C ALA A 239 9.05 10.17 -12.58
N ASP A 240 9.46 11.00 -13.54
CA ASP A 240 10.42 10.60 -14.59
C ASP A 240 11.77 10.24 -13.98
N GLY A 241 12.26 11.04 -13.02
CA GLY A 241 13.48 10.76 -12.28
C GLY A 241 13.42 9.43 -11.52
N CYS A 242 12.28 9.13 -10.88
CA CYS A 242 12.06 7.85 -10.22
C CYS A 242 12.01 6.68 -11.21
N LEU A 243 11.33 6.83 -12.34
CA LEU A 243 11.26 5.79 -13.38
C LEU A 243 12.62 5.48 -13.99
N ALA A 244 13.52 6.44 -14.04
CA ALA A 244 14.90 6.25 -14.50
C ALA A 244 15.75 5.39 -13.54
N CYS A 245 15.28 5.11 -12.31
CA CYS A 245 15.99 4.30 -11.31
C CYS A 245 15.41 2.88 -11.26
N PRO A 246 16.11 1.87 -11.82
CA PRO A 246 15.60 0.49 -11.89
C PRO A 246 15.49 -0.22 -10.53
N GLU A 247 16.11 0.32 -9.49
CA GLU A 247 16.07 -0.19 -8.12
C GLU A 247 14.73 0.07 -7.42
N LEU A 248 13.98 1.06 -7.89
CA LEU A 248 12.73 1.51 -7.27
C LEU A 248 11.54 0.61 -7.60
N THR A 249 10.67 0.45 -6.63
CA THR A 249 9.34 -0.15 -6.73
C THR A 249 8.31 0.95 -6.57
N TYR A 250 7.20 0.85 -7.26
CA TYR A 250 6.21 1.92 -7.40
C TYR A 250 4.91 1.54 -6.71
N GLU A 251 4.46 2.37 -5.78
CA GLU A 251 3.09 2.31 -5.28
C GLU A 251 2.17 2.98 -6.30
N ILE A 252 0.99 2.38 -6.53
CA ILE A 252 -0.02 2.88 -7.47
C ILE A 252 -1.39 2.85 -6.81
N ILE A 253 -2.11 3.95 -6.88
CA ILE A 253 -3.52 4.09 -6.46
C ILE A 253 -4.41 3.92 -7.70
N PRO A 254 -5.03 2.77 -7.92
CA PRO A 254 -5.85 2.52 -9.10
C PRO A 254 -7.34 2.80 -8.82
N ASP A 255 -7.71 4.07 -8.63
CA ASP A 255 -9.11 4.44 -8.48
C ASP A 255 -9.94 4.12 -9.74
N SER A 256 -11.26 4.04 -9.59
CA SER A 256 -12.16 3.57 -10.66
C SER A 256 -12.15 4.44 -11.92
N LEU A 257 -11.86 5.73 -11.78
CA LEU A 257 -11.79 6.69 -12.87
C LEU A 257 -10.36 6.95 -13.38
N GLY A 258 -9.34 6.49 -12.65
CA GLY A 258 -7.94 6.79 -12.95
C GLY A 258 -7.65 8.29 -12.80
N ILE A 259 -8.03 8.87 -11.69
CA ILE A 259 -7.78 10.29 -11.38
C ILE A 259 -6.38 10.44 -10.75
N HIS A 260 -6.07 9.65 -9.71
CA HIS A 260 -4.72 9.62 -9.12
C HIS A 260 -3.67 9.24 -10.16
N VAL A 261 -3.91 8.16 -10.88
CA VAL A 261 -3.02 7.72 -11.95
C VAL A 261 -3.85 7.41 -13.20
N LYS A 262 -3.55 8.09 -14.30
CA LYS A 262 -4.27 7.86 -15.56
C LYS A 262 -4.08 6.43 -16.05
N PRO A 263 -5.13 5.76 -16.58
CA PRO A 263 -5.03 4.39 -17.08
C PRO A 263 -3.88 4.18 -18.07
N THR A 264 -3.61 5.16 -18.91
CA THR A 264 -2.45 5.12 -19.83
C THR A 264 -1.13 5.04 -19.09
N ASN A 265 -0.95 5.85 -18.02
CA ASN A 265 0.27 5.85 -17.21
C ASN A 265 0.41 4.54 -16.43
N MET A 266 -0.67 4.04 -15.81
CA MET A 266 -0.67 2.72 -15.16
C MET A 266 -0.21 1.62 -16.13
N LYS A 267 -0.74 1.63 -17.36
CA LYS A 267 -0.37 0.66 -18.40
C LYS A 267 1.11 0.78 -18.81
N ILE A 268 1.61 2.01 -18.96
CA ILE A 268 3.03 2.25 -19.26
C ILE A 268 3.92 1.71 -18.15
N VAL A 269 3.62 2.05 -16.89
CA VAL A 269 4.39 1.57 -15.74
C VAL A 269 4.35 0.05 -15.64
N TYR A 270 3.18 -0.56 -15.82
CA TYR A 270 3.03 -2.01 -15.80
C TYR A 270 3.89 -2.70 -16.88
N GLN A 271 3.88 -2.17 -18.11
CA GLN A 271 4.69 -2.69 -19.22
C GLN A 271 6.20 -2.48 -19.01
N PHE A 272 6.58 -1.34 -18.43
CA PHE A 272 7.97 -0.97 -18.21
C PHE A 272 8.59 -1.66 -16.98
N ALA A 273 7.90 -1.59 -15.84
CA ALA A 273 8.43 -2.08 -14.57
C ALA A 273 8.16 -3.57 -14.34
N GLY A 274 7.05 -4.07 -14.87
CA GLY A 274 6.55 -5.41 -14.59
C GLY A 274 5.98 -5.55 -13.16
N PRO A 275 5.24 -6.65 -12.89
CA PRO A 275 4.48 -6.80 -11.66
C PRO A 275 5.35 -6.90 -10.38
N ARG A 276 6.62 -7.25 -10.51
CA ARG A 276 7.55 -7.36 -9.37
C ARG A 276 8.10 -6.04 -8.87
N ARG A 277 7.77 -4.94 -9.56
CA ARG A 277 8.16 -3.57 -9.18
C ARG A 277 6.96 -2.65 -9.02
N ILE A 278 5.77 -3.20 -8.84
CA ILE A 278 4.54 -2.44 -8.56
C ILE A 278 3.92 -2.98 -7.29
N CYS A 279 3.52 -2.08 -6.40
CA CYS A 279 2.65 -2.34 -5.27
C CYS A 279 1.31 -1.64 -5.53
N ILE A 280 0.23 -2.37 -5.61
CA ILE A 280 -1.12 -1.81 -5.54
C ILE A 280 -1.35 -1.39 -4.09
N ILE A 281 -1.74 -0.14 -3.88
CA ILE A 281 -2.09 0.43 -2.59
C ILE A 281 -3.47 1.07 -2.65
N THR A 282 -4.08 1.28 -1.50
CA THR A 282 -5.34 2.01 -1.44
C THR A 282 -5.16 3.49 -1.21
N ASP A 283 -4.21 3.89 -0.40
CA ASP A 283 -4.12 5.26 0.13
C ASP A 283 -5.47 5.72 0.70
N CYS A 284 -6.18 4.76 1.32
CA CYS A 284 -7.50 5.00 1.88
C CYS A 284 -7.37 5.86 3.14
N THR A 285 -8.19 6.89 3.23
CA THR A 285 -8.22 7.80 4.37
C THR A 285 -9.65 7.96 4.89
N GLU A 286 -9.87 8.82 5.87
CA GLU A 286 -11.22 9.15 6.33
C GLU A 286 -12.01 9.95 5.30
N CYS A 287 -13.33 9.91 5.41
CA CYS A 287 -14.21 10.74 4.60
C CYS A 287 -15.31 11.37 5.44
N ASN A 288 -15.38 12.69 5.42
CA ASN A 288 -16.34 13.46 6.22
C ASN A 288 -17.65 13.76 5.47
N TYR A 289 -17.94 13.03 4.38
CA TYR A 289 -19.17 13.19 3.60
C TYR A 289 -19.63 11.86 3.03
N ASP A 290 -20.94 11.76 2.69
CA ASP A 290 -21.46 10.62 1.93
C ASP A 290 -21.51 10.99 0.43
N PRO A 291 -20.87 10.23 -0.46
CA PRO A 291 -20.99 10.44 -1.91
C PRO A 291 -22.42 10.44 -2.43
N ALA A 292 -23.33 9.72 -1.76
CA ALA A 292 -24.75 9.67 -2.13
C ALA A 292 -25.49 11.01 -1.92
N ASP A 293 -24.93 11.91 -1.11
CA ASP A 293 -25.46 13.25 -0.89
C ASP A 293 -25.24 14.19 -2.08
N TYR A 294 -24.46 13.76 -3.08
CA TYR A 294 -24.10 14.56 -4.24
C TYR A 294 -24.74 14.03 -5.53
N PRO A 295 -25.12 14.90 -6.47
CA PRO A 295 -25.53 14.49 -7.81
C PRO A 295 -24.46 13.63 -8.48
N LYS A 296 -24.88 12.65 -9.31
CA LYS A 296 -23.97 11.70 -9.98
C LYS A 296 -22.87 12.35 -10.81
N GLU A 297 -23.11 13.55 -11.30
CA GLU A 297 -22.18 14.33 -12.11
C GLU A 297 -21.16 15.11 -11.25
N HIS A 298 -21.37 15.15 -9.94
CA HIS A 298 -20.48 15.85 -9.03
C HIS A 298 -19.29 14.94 -8.66
N PHE A 299 -18.06 15.49 -8.64
CA PHE A 299 -16.85 14.69 -8.36
C PHE A 299 -16.91 13.94 -7.02
N ARG A 300 -17.57 14.50 -6.01
CA ARG A 300 -17.75 13.87 -4.69
C ARG A 300 -18.69 12.65 -4.70
N SER A 301 -19.46 12.45 -5.76
CA SER A 301 -20.32 11.27 -5.90
C SER A 301 -19.55 10.00 -6.28
N THR A 302 -18.26 10.12 -6.65
CA THR A 302 -17.43 8.97 -7.03
C THR A 302 -17.04 8.18 -5.77
N PRO A 303 -17.43 6.89 -5.66
CA PRO A 303 -17.38 6.18 -4.38
C PRO A 303 -15.99 5.93 -3.83
N ASP A 304 -14.98 5.83 -4.70
CA ASP A 304 -13.59 5.48 -4.33
C ASP A 304 -12.62 6.66 -4.41
N LEU A 305 -13.11 7.87 -4.70
CA LEU A 305 -12.33 9.11 -4.59
C LEU A 305 -12.61 9.81 -3.25
N ASN A 306 -11.62 10.51 -2.75
CA ASN A 306 -11.76 11.38 -1.59
C ASN A 306 -11.21 12.77 -1.85
N PHE A 307 -11.83 13.77 -1.21
CA PHE A 307 -11.45 15.18 -1.34
C PHE A 307 -11.55 15.86 0.02
N ASN A 308 -10.60 16.73 0.31
CA ASN A 308 -10.65 17.56 1.51
C ASN A 308 -11.67 18.71 1.38
N GLU A 309 -11.82 19.53 2.42
CA GLU A 309 -12.72 20.68 2.45
C GLU A 309 -12.38 21.74 1.40
N ALA A 310 -11.12 21.84 0.98
CA ALA A 310 -10.66 22.73 -0.07
C ALA A 310 -10.89 22.18 -1.48
N HIS A 311 -11.54 21.02 -1.61
CA HIS A 311 -11.78 20.31 -2.85
C HIS A 311 -10.51 19.77 -3.53
N GLU A 312 -9.43 19.62 -2.80
CA GLU A 312 -8.23 18.97 -3.28
C GLU A 312 -8.39 17.45 -3.15
N LEU A 313 -7.87 16.69 -4.12
CA LEU A 313 -7.78 15.23 -4.04
C LEU A 313 -6.90 14.87 -2.83
N SER A 314 -7.40 14.01 -1.95
CA SER A 314 -6.74 13.73 -0.66
C SER A 314 -6.94 12.27 -0.31
N GLY A 315 -5.98 11.43 -0.68
CA GLY A 315 -6.10 9.99 -0.57
C GLY A 315 -7.33 9.44 -1.29
N SER A 316 -7.75 8.25 -0.94
CA SER A 316 -8.88 7.55 -1.56
C SER A 316 -9.89 7.02 -0.53
N ARG A 317 -10.91 6.32 -1.05
CA ARG A 317 -11.84 5.47 -0.28
C ARG A 317 -11.80 4.03 -0.78
N LEU A 318 -10.71 3.67 -1.45
CA LEU A 318 -10.51 2.33 -1.99
C LEU A 318 -10.39 1.28 -0.90
N THR A 319 -10.82 0.09 -1.25
CA THR A 319 -10.41 -1.15 -0.58
C THR A 319 -9.54 -1.97 -1.53
N MET A 320 -8.72 -2.87 -0.98
CA MET A 320 -7.77 -3.63 -1.80
C MET A 320 -8.44 -4.52 -2.84
N ASP A 321 -9.61 -5.08 -2.55
CA ASP A 321 -10.38 -5.84 -3.54
C ASP A 321 -10.86 -4.97 -4.71
N GLN A 322 -11.23 -3.71 -4.46
CA GLN A 322 -11.57 -2.74 -5.51
C GLN A 322 -10.33 -2.33 -6.30
N ALA A 323 -9.25 -1.97 -5.60
CA ALA A 323 -7.97 -1.58 -6.21
C ALA A 323 -7.41 -2.69 -7.12
N PHE A 324 -7.47 -3.94 -6.67
CA PHE A 324 -7.08 -5.12 -7.43
C PHE A 324 -7.83 -5.23 -8.77
N ARG A 325 -9.16 -5.13 -8.73
CA ARG A 325 -10.01 -5.17 -9.94
C ARG A 325 -9.79 -3.96 -10.86
N ASN A 326 -9.69 -2.77 -10.27
CA ASN A 326 -9.49 -1.54 -11.02
C ASN A 326 -8.17 -1.56 -11.80
N PHE A 327 -7.07 -2.00 -11.16
CA PHE A 327 -5.78 -2.13 -11.83
C PHE A 327 -5.86 -3.09 -13.02
N GLY A 328 -6.48 -4.26 -12.84
CA GLY A 328 -6.72 -5.22 -13.92
C GLY A 328 -7.53 -4.62 -15.07
N ARG A 329 -8.60 -3.90 -14.76
CA ARG A 329 -9.45 -3.22 -15.76
C ARG A 329 -8.70 -2.14 -16.53
N HIS A 330 -7.87 -1.34 -15.87
CA HIS A 330 -7.12 -0.26 -16.49
C HIS A 330 -5.95 -0.73 -17.35
N THR A 331 -5.30 -1.83 -16.96
CA THR A 331 -4.04 -2.26 -17.58
C THR A 331 -4.17 -3.50 -18.46
N GLY A 332 -5.16 -4.35 -18.19
CA GLY A 332 -5.27 -5.68 -18.77
C GLY A 332 -4.36 -6.72 -18.09
N ALA A 333 -3.85 -6.43 -16.89
CA ALA A 333 -3.04 -7.36 -16.12
C ALA A 333 -3.81 -8.66 -15.80
N GLY A 334 -3.14 -9.80 -15.95
CA GLY A 334 -3.70 -11.10 -15.60
C GLY A 334 -3.74 -11.34 -14.08
N VAL A 335 -4.52 -12.31 -13.63
CA VAL A 335 -4.76 -12.59 -12.20
C VAL A 335 -3.46 -12.88 -11.44
N GLU A 336 -2.53 -13.60 -12.05
CA GLU A 336 -1.22 -13.91 -11.44
C GLU A 336 -0.41 -12.64 -11.16
N ASP A 337 -0.36 -11.73 -12.13
CA ASP A 337 0.34 -10.44 -11.97
C ASP A 337 -0.35 -9.53 -10.96
N LEU A 338 -1.68 -9.56 -10.92
CA LEU A 338 -2.46 -8.82 -9.92
C LEU A 338 -2.12 -9.30 -8.50
N PHE A 339 -2.02 -10.60 -8.25
CA PHE A 339 -1.60 -11.12 -6.94
C PHE A 339 -0.12 -10.82 -6.64
N LEU A 340 0.75 -10.80 -7.65
CA LEU A 340 2.12 -10.32 -7.43
C LEU A 340 2.12 -8.87 -6.92
N MET A 341 1.36 -7.98 -7.53
CA MET A 341 1.31 -6.55 -7.20
C MET A 341 0.52 -6.23 -5.92
N ALA A 342 -0.50 -7.02 -5.60
CA ALA A 342 -1.35 -6.77 -4.44
C ALA A 342 -0.94 -7.57 -3.18
N ALA A 343 -0.01 -8.51 -3.29
CA ALA A 343 0.40 -9.34 -2.15
C ALA A 343 1.90 -9.61 -2.10
N THR A 344 2.49 -10.19 -3.15
CA THR A 344 3.89 -10.65 -3.11
C THR A 344 4.89 -9.49 -3.08
N THR A 345 4.75 -8.54 -3.99
CA THR A 345 5.67 -7.41 -4.12
C THR A 345 5.64 -6.53 -2.87
N PRO A 346 4.44 -6.08 -2.37
CA PRO A 346 4.40 -5.27 -1.16
C PRO A 346 4.90 -6.04 0.08
N ALA A 347 4.61 -7.33 0.24
CA ALA A 347 5.15 -8.12 1.35
C ALA A 347 6.69 -8.18 1.33
N ASN A 348 7.29 -8.31 0.15
CA ASN A 348 8.74 -8.29 0.01
C ASN A 348 9.33 -6.91 0.35
N LYS A 349 8.64 -5.83 -0.02
CA LYS A 349 9.11 -4.45 0.21
C LYS A 349 9.19 -4.10 1.69
N ILE A 350 8.25 -4.56 2.49
CA ILE A 350 8.28 -4.35 3.94
C ILE A 350 8.95 -5.50 4.72
N GLY A 351 9.71 -6.36 4.01
CA GLY A 351 10.57 -7.39 4.63
C GLY A 351 9.86 -8.63 5.14
N ILE A 352 8.56 -8.82 4.88
CA ILE A 352 7.76 -9.94 5.40
C ILE A 352 7.41 -11.00 4.34
N GLY A 353 8.03 -10.95 3.18
CA GLY A 353 7.79 -11.93 2.13
C GLY A 353 8.06 -13.38 2.54
N HIS A 354 8.85 -13.60 3.60
CA HIS A 354 9.06 -14.93 4.19
C HIS A 354 7.86 -15.41 5.05
N LEU A 355 6.96 -14.51 5.47
CA LEU A 355 5.80 -14.82 6.30
C LEU A 355 4.49 -14.90 5.51
N THR A 356 4.31 -14.07 4.49
CA THR A 356 3.05 -13.93 3.74
C THR A 356 3.29 -13.55 2.28
N GLY A 357 2.23 -13.23 1.52
CA GLY A 357 2.27 -12.72 0.15
C GLY A 357 2.32 -13.80 -0.94
N THR A 358 2.37 -15.07 -0.58
CA THR A 358 2.28 -16.19 -1.55
C THR A 358 1.64 -17.41 -0.91
N LEU A 359 0.99 -18.27 -1.73
CA LEU A 359 0.52 -19.59 -1.29
C LEU A 359 1.69 -20.58 -1.28
N THR A 360 2.50 -20.52 -0.24
CA THR A 360 3.69 -21.36 -0.07
C THR A 360 3.65 -22.06 1.29
N PRO A 361 3.95 -23.38 1.38
CA PRO A 361 4.01 -24.07 2.66
C PRO A 361 4.92 -23.38 3.67
N GLY A 362 4.47 -23.31 4.93
CA GLY A 362 5.16 -22.66 6.03
C GLY A 362 4.84 -21.17 6.19
N LYS A 363 4.21 -20.52 5.23
CA LYS A 363 3.72 -19.14 5.36
C LYS A 363 2.35 -19.07 6.04
N TRP A 364 2.00 -17.88 6.48
CA TRP A 364 0.71 -17.61 7.09
C TRP A 364 -0.43 -18.00 6.15
N ALA A 365 -1.43 -18.65 6.69
CA ALA A 365 -2.66 -18.98 5.99
C ALA A 365 -3.56 -17.74 5.87
N ASN A 366 -3.03 -16.71 5.22
CA ASN A 366 -3.71 -15.48 4.82
C ASN A 366 -4.14 -15.63 3.37
N ILE A 367 -5.45 -15.74 3.14
CA ILE A 367 -5.99 -16.18 1.84
C ILE A 367 -7.21 -15.33 1.49
N VAL A 368 -7.37 -15.02 0.22
CA VAL A 368 -8.60 -14.49 -0.37
C VAL A 368 -9.13 -15.47 -1.42
N ILE A 369 -10.46 -15.59 -1.49
CA ILE A 369 -11.18 -16.33 -2.51
C ILE A 369 -11.98 -15.33 -3.35
N LEU A 370 -11.76 -15.36 -4.67
CA LEU A 370 -12.38 -14.45 -5.61
C LEU A 370 -13.18 -15.27 -6.65
N ASP A 371 -14.34 -14.77 -7.03
CA ASP A 371 -15.10 -15.38 -8.12
C ASP A 371 -14.49 -15.15 -9.51
N LYS A 372 -15.17 -15.59 -10.55
CA LYS A 372 -14.72 -15.44 -11.95
C LYS A 372 -14.57 -13.97 -12.40
N ASP A 373 -15.30 -13.05 -11.76
CA ASP A 373 -15.27 -11.61 -12.02
C ASP A 373 -14.37 -10.87 -11.03
N LEU A 374 -13.55 -11.63 -10.29
CA LEU A 374 -12.60 -11.18 -9.28
C LEU A 374 -13.26 -10.44 -8.10
N GLN A 375 -14.55 -10.73 -7.84
CA GLN A 375 -15.24 -10.23 -6.66
C GLN A 375 -14.85 -11.05 -5.44
N LEU A 376 -14.54 -10.38 -4.35
CA LEU A 376 -14.16 -11.02 -3.09
C LEU A 376 -15.34 -11.80 -2.50
N GLN A 377 -15.14 -13.09 -2.29
CA GLN A 377 -16.14 -14.00 -1.73
C GLN A 377 -15.80 -14.39 -0.30
N LYS A 378 -14.53 -14.56 0.02
CA LYS A 378 -14.11 -14.99 1.35
C LYS A 378 -12.70 -14.47 1.67
N VAL A 379 -12.48 -14.20 2.96
CA VAL A 379 -11.18 -13.86 3.54
C VAL A 379 -10.85 -14.84 4.66
N ILE A 380 -9.61 -15.31 4.69
CA ILE A 380 -9.08 -16.15 5.75
C ILE A 380 -7.84 -15.46 6.32
N LEU A 381 -7.84 -15.24 7.63
CA LEU A 381 -6.70 -14.69 8.38
C LEU A 381 -6.13 -15.77 9.29
N ARG A 382 -4.87 -16.14 9.07
CA ARG A 382 -4.19 -17.19 9.87
C ARG A 382 -5.03 -18.48 9.98
N GLY A 383 -5.65 -18.90 8.87
CA GLY A 383 -6.44 -20.13 8.78
C GLY A 383 -7.86 -20.02 9.35
N VAL A 384 -8.26 -18.85 9.86
CA VAL A 384 -9.59 -18.59 10.42
C VAL A 384 -10.39 -17.73 9.45
N ASP A 385 -11.64 -18.13 9.19
CA ASP A 385 -12.54 -17.35 8.34
C ASP A 385 -12.84 -16.00 8.99
N VAL A 386 -12.76 -14.93 8.20
CA VAL A 386 -13.17 -13.59 8.62
C VAL A 386 -14.68 -13.46 8.38
N ALA A 387 -15.39 -13.01 9.42
CA ALA A 387 -16.85 -12.86 9.41
C ALA A 387 -17.31 -11.59 8.67
#